data_505fc724900002739f1be951842e17db
#
_entry.id   505fc724900002739f1be951842e17db
#
_cell.length_a   1.000
_cell.length_b   1.000
_cell.length_c   1.000
_cell.angle_alpha   90.00
_cell.angle_beta   90.00
_cell.angle_gamma   90.00
#
_symmetry.space_group_name_H-M   'P 1'
#
loop_
_entity.id
_entity.type
_entity.pdbx_description
1 polymer ?
#
loop_
_entity_poly.entity_id
_entity_poly.type
_entity_poly.pdbx_seq_one_letter_code
_entity_poly.pdbx_strand_id
1 'polypeptide(L)'
;MKRRMRSTRGGLRLAAAAGLLLLTQAIGGCSSLQDGPGYYLQSMFGHLDVISRAKPVDTVIADDSTDPALRKRLEQARAMRVFASRSLGLPDNASYTTYADLQRPYVLWNVFATPELSLTLQQWCFPVAGCVSYRGYYDRADADRFARALDQQRLDVSVGGVPAYSTLGWFDDPLLSTFVQYPEGELARLIFHELAHQVV
;
A
#
# COMPACT_ATOMS: atom_id res chain seq x y z
N MET A 1 -16.13 -20.71 -71.40
CA MET A 1 -16.52 -20.95 -70.02
C MET A 1 -15.74 -20.06 -69.10
N LYS A 2 -16.28 -18.92 -68.56
CA LYS A 2 -15.61 -18.00 -67.62
C LYS A 2 -16.18 -18.28 -66.24
N ARG A 3 -15.34 -18.83 -65.30
CA ARG A 3 -15.66 -18.97 -63.86
C ARG A 3 -15.42 -17.65 -63.18
N ARG A 4 -16.46 -17.07 -62.60
CA ARG A 4 -16.39 -15.90 -61.75
C ARG A 4 -15.85 -16.33 -60.34
N MET A 5 -14.67 -15.82 -59.96
CA MET A 5 -14.19 -15.90 -58.59
C MET A 5 -15.01 -14.92 -57.71
N ARG A 6 -15.81 -15.47 -56.78
CA ARG A 6 -16.54 -14.71 -55.75
C ARG A 6 -15.56 -14.26 -54.67
N SER A 7 -15.59 -12.99 -54.43
CA SER A 7 -14.78 -12.27 -53.44
C SER A 7 -15.06 -12.76 -51.98
N THR A 8 -14.04 -13.29 -51.31
CA THR A 8 -14.05 -13.73 -49.90
C THR A 8 -13.79 -12.59 -48.92
N ARG A 9 -13.82 -11.32 -49.40
CA ARG A 9 -13.46 -10.14 -48.56
C ARG A 9 -14.56 -9.70 -47.57
N GLY A 10 -15.82 -10.16 -47.72
CA GLY A 10 -16.93 -9.82 -46.83
C GLY A 10 -16.91 -10.57 -45.50
N GLY A 11 -16.53 -11.86 -45.50
CA GLY A 11 -16.55 -12.70 -44.29
C GLY A 11 -15.51 -12.33 -43.24
N LEU A 12 -14.34 -11.85 -43.68
CA LEU A 12 -13.24 -11.50 -42.77
C LEU A 12 -13.54 -10.19 -42.00
N ARG A 13 -14.26 -9.27 -42.60
CA ARG A 13 -14.65 -7.99 -41.93
C ARG A 13 -15.77 -8.17 -40.92
N LEU A 14 -16.71 -9.09 -41.12
CA LEU A 14 -17.75 -9.43 -40.17
C LEU A 14 -17.16 -10.18 -38.94
N ALA A 15 -16.22 -11.09 -39.15
CA ALA A 15 -15.55 -11.82 -38.07
C ALA A 15 -14.69 -10.90 -37.18
N ALA A 16 -14.00 -9.91 -37.77
CA ALA A 16 -13.22 -8.92 -37.03
C ALA A 16 -14.12 -7.96 -36.22
N ALA A 17 -15.25 -7.56 -36.76
CA ALA A 17 -16.22 -6.71 -36.05
C ALA A 17 -16.91 -7.44 -34.89
N ALA A 18 -17.25 -8.72 -35.06
CA ALA A 18 -17.82 -9.55 -33.99
C ALA A 18 -16.81 -9.82 -32.86
N GLY A 19 -15.52 -10.04 -33.18
CA GLY A 19 -14.45 -10.17 -32.21
C GLY A 19 -14.22 -8.92 -31.37
N LEU A 20 -14.28 -7.74 -31.99
CA LEU A 20 -14.13 -6.45 -31.31
C LEU A 20 -15.32 -6.13 -30.39
N LEU A 21 -16.55 -6.51 -30.78
CA LEU A 21 -17.75 -6.36 -29.95
C LEU A 21 -17.75 -7.30 -28.74
N LEU A 22 -17.22 -8.51 -28.87
CA LEU A 22 -17.07 -9.46 -27.76
C LEU A 22 -16.00 -9.00 -26.74
N LEU A 23 -14.91 -8.37 -27.20
CA LEU A 23 -13.91 -7.78 -26.30
C LEU A 23 -14.46 -6.58 -25.50
N THR A 24 -15.34 -5.78 -26.09
CA THR A 24 -15.95 -4.62 -25.38
C THR A 24 -16.97 -5.03 -24.34
N GLN A 25 -17.63 -6.18 -24.47
CA GLN A 25 -18.56 -6.71 -23.47
C GLN A 25 -17.85 -7.34 -22.26
N ALA A 26 -16.61 -7.81 -22.41
CA ALA A 26 -15.80 -8.30 -21.29
C ALA A 26 -15.32 -7.17 -20.35
N ILE A 27 -15.34 -5.91 -20.79
CA ILE A 27 -14.96 -4.73 -19.99
C ILE A 27 -16.19 -4.12 -19.29
N GLY A 28 -17.43 -4.53 -19.62
CA GLY A 28 -18.69 -4.02 -19.09
C GLY A 28 -19.18 -4.65 -17.79
N GLY A 29 -18.38 -5.47 -17.13
CA GLY A 29 -18.65 -5.94 -15.76
C GLY A 29 -18.33 -4.87 -14.74
N CYS A 30 -19.12 -3.79 -14.67
CA CYS A 30 -19.08 -2.79 -13.61
C CYS A 30 -19.67 -3.32 -12.30
N SER A 31 -19.13 -4.41 -11.77
CA SER A 31 -19.34 -4.79 -10.38
C SER A 31 -17.97 -5.10 -9.75
N SER A 32 -17.57 -4.19 -8.84
CA SER A 32 -16.44 -4.38 -7.94
C SER A 32 -15.01 -4.22 -8.50
N LEU A 33 -14.69 -3.12 -9.16
CA LEU A 33 -13.30 -2.62 -9.16
C LEU A 33 -12.76 -2.41 -7.72
N GLN A 34 -13.65 -2.44 -6.73
CA GLN A 34 -13.31 -2.35 -5.30
C GLN A 34 -12.65 -3.61 -4.75
N ASP A 35 -12.96 -4.80 -5.30
CA ASP A 35 -12.41 -6.10 -4.88
C ASP A 35 -11.51 -6.74 -5.95
N GLY A 36 -11.31 -6.06 -7.07
CA GLY A 36 -10.60 -6.55 -8.25
C GLY A 36 -9.18 -5.97 -8.41
N PRO A 37 -8.65 -6.04 -9.64
CA PRO A 37 -7.30 -5.58 -9.98
C PRO A 37 -6.97 -4.16 -9.54
N GLY A 38 -7.98 -3.26 -9.45
CA GLY A 38 -7.81 -1.87 -9.02
C GLY A 38 -7.28 -1.73 -7.59
N TYR A 39 -7.70 -2.60 -6.66
CA TYR A 39 -7.19 -2.59 -5.30
C TYR A 39 -5.69 -2.95 -5.25
N TYR A 40 -5.28 -3.99 -5.97
CA TYR A 40 -3.87 -4.38 -6.02
C TYR A 40 -3.01 -3.34 -6.73
N LEU A 41 -3.53 -2.71 -7.77
CA LEU A 41 -2.83 -1.63 -8.47
C LEU A 41 -2.61 -0.41 -7.56
N GLN A 42 -3.64 0.06 -6.83
CA GLN A 42 -3.46 1.17 -5.88
C GLN A 42 -2.47 0.81 -4.76
N SER A 43 -2.48 -0.44 -4.28
CA SER A 43 -1.54 -0.91 -3.26
C SER A 43 -0.11 -0.91 -3.80
N MET A 44 0.09 -1.40 -5.01
CA MET A 44 1.40 -1.43 -5.66
C MET A 44 1.93 -0.01 -5.96
N PHE A 45 1.12 0.84 -6.58
CA PHE A 45 1.54 2.21 -6.90
C PHE A 45 1.74 3.06 -5.63
N GLY A 46 0.91 2.88 -4.60
CA GLY A 46 1.09 3.57 -3.33
C GLY A 46 2.39 3.17 -2.63
N HIS A 47 2.74 1.89 -2.65
CA HIS A 47 4.01 1.41 -2.12
C HIS A 47 5.21 1.93 -2.93
N LEU A 48 5.13 1.90 -4.27
CA LEU A 48 6.16 2.47 -5.15
C LEU A 48 6.35 3.97 -4.93
N ASP A 49 5.28 4.75 -4.68
CA ASP A 49 5.39 6.17 -4.31
C ASP A 49 6.22 6.34 -3.03
N VAL A 50 5.95 5.54 -1.99
CA VAL A 50 6.73 5.57 -0.74
C VAL A 50 8.21 5.29 -0.99
N ILE A 51 8.54 4.21 -1.70
CA ILE A 51 9.93 3.83 -1.99
C ILE A 51 10.62 4.87 -2.87
N SER A 52 9.92 5.45 -3.85
CA SER A 52 10.49 6.45 -4.77
C SER A 52 10.92 7.75 -4.08
N ARG A 53 10.34 8.03 -2.90
CA ARG A 53 10.67 9.20 -2.06
C ARG A 53 11.82 8.91 -1.10
N ALA A 54 12.20 7.65 -0.92
CA ALA A 54 13.20 7.24 0.06
C ALA A 54 14.61 7.72 -0.35
N LYS A 55 15.30 8.37 0.59
CA LYS A 55 16.70 8.82 0.46
C LYS A 55 17.52 8.21 1.60
N PRO A 56 18.80 7.86 1.40
CA PRO A 56 19.65 7.40 2.48
C PRO A 56 19.62 8.38 3.67
N VAL A 57 19.45 7.87 4.88
CA VAL A 57 19.40 8.67 6.11
C VAL A 57 20.65 9.53 6.25
N ASP A 58 21.84 8.97 5.97
CA ASP A 58 23.09 9.70 6.05
C ASP A 58 23.17 10.87 5.06
N THR A 59 22.59 10.72 3.86
CA THR A 59 22.50 11.82 2.90
C THR A 59 21.61 12.95 3.41
N VAL A 60 20.46 12.60 4.01
CA VAL A 60 19.55 13.61 4.58
C VAL A 60 20.17 14.32 5.79
N ILE A 61 20.89 13.59 6.65
CA ILE A 61 21.61 14.15 7.80
C ILE A 61 22.73 15.12 7.34
N ALA A 62 23.44 14.78 6.26
CA ALA A 62 24.55 15.58 5.74
C ALA A 62 24.11 16.82 4.93
N ASP A 63 22.85 16.91 4.53
CA ASP A 63 22.31 18.05 3.77
C ASP A 63 22.12 19.25 4.70
N ASP A 64 22.84 20.35 4.43
CA ASP A 64 22.77 21.58 5.23
C ASP A 64 21.37 22.21 5.24
N SER A 65 20.54 21.95 4.22
CA SER A 65 19.16 22.43 4.15
C SER A 65 18.18 21.63 5.01
N THR A 66 18.59 20.48 5.56
CA THR A 66 17.74 19.66 6.43
C THR A 66 17.43 20.40 7.74
N ASP A 67 16.15 20.45 8.09
CA ASP A 67 15.70 21.00 9.36
C ASP A 67 16.46 20.39 10.54
N PRO A 68 17.01 21.18 11.49
CA PRO A 68 17.81 20.69 12.59
C PRO A 68 17.08 19.70 13.51
N ALA A 69 15.74 19.85 13.68
CA ALA A 69 14.96 18.93 14.48
C ALA A 69 14.80 17.58 13.76
N LEU A 70 14.57 17.59 12.46
CA LEU A 70 14.53 16.36 11.64
C LEU A 70 15.88 15.67 11.64
N ARG A 71 16.98 16.40 11.44
CA ARG A 71 18.36 15.87 11.49
C ARG A 71 18.60 15.11 12.78
N LYS A 72 18.30 15.72 13.93
CA LYS A 72 18.42 15.10 15.25
C LYS A 72 17.58 13.82 15.36
N ARG A 73 16.35 13.82 14.84
CA ARG A 73 15.48 12.64 14.85
C ARG A 73 16.03 11.50 14.00
N LEU A 74 16.58 11.80 12.85
CA LEU A 74 17.20 10.81 11.97
C LEU A 74 18.48 10.21 12.59
N GLU A 75 19.29 11.03 13.30
CA GLU A 75 20.46 10.54 14.06
C GLU A 75 20.02 9.58 15.17
N GLN A 76 18.98 9.90 15.92
CA GLN A 76 18.41 9.03 16.94
C GLN A 76 17.87 7.72 16.33
N ALA A 77 17.09 7.80 15.26
CA ALA A 77 16.55 6.62 14.59
C ALA A 77 17.67 5.71 14.04
N ARG A 78 18.74 6.28 13.49
CA ARG A 78 19.94 5.54 13.07
C ARG A 78 20.60 4.81 14.23
N ALA A 79 20.75 5.47 15.38
CA ALA A 79 21.31 4.83 16.58
C ALA A 79 20.42 3.69 17.09
N MET A 80 19.08 3.87 17.10
CA MET A 80 18.10 2.84 17.42
C MET A 80 18.19 1.65 16.45
N ARG A 81 18.32 1.91 15.16
CA ARG A 81 18.47 0.87 14.13
C ARG A 81 19.71 0.01 14.37
N VAL A 82 20.85 0.63 14.67
CA VAL A 82 22.11 -0.07 15.01
C VAL A 82 21.95 -0.88 16.29
N PHE A 83 21.32 -0.32 17.32
CA PHE A 83 21.05 -1.01 18.58
C PHE A 83 20.13 -2.24 18.36
N ALA A 84 19.12 -2.11 17.51
CA ALA A 84 18.20 -3.22 17.18
C ALA A 84 18.95 -4.45 16.67
N SER A 85 19.91 -4.29 15.76
CA SER A 85 20.68 -5.41 15.23
C SER A 85 21.75 -5.90 16.19
N ARG A 86 22.54 -4.99 16.78
CA ARG A 86 23.71 -5.38 17.57
C ARG A 86 23.37 -5.90 18.97
N SER A 87 22.32 -5.33 19.60
CA SER A 87 21.98 -5.62 21.00
C SER A 87 20.74 -6.48 21.16
N LEU A 88 19.75 -6.35 20.24
CA LEU A 88 18.51 -7.12 20.30
C LEU A 88 18.48 -8.32 19.34
N GLY A 89 19.47 -8.46 18.45
CA GLY A 89 19.55 -9.55 17.48
C GLY A 89 18.47 -9.48 16.39
N LEU A 90 17.86 -8.30 16.19
CA LEU A 90 16.89 -8.08 15.11
C LEU A 90 17.61 -8.03 13.75
N PRO A 91 16.88 -8.22 12.62
CA PRO A 91 17.50 -8.31 11.29
C PRO A 91 18.45 -7.16 10.97
N ASP A 92 19.62 -7.50 10.44
CA ASP A 92 20.61 -6.53 9.95
C ASP A 92 20.51 -6.41 8.42
N ASN A 93 19.47 -5.69 7.98
CA ASN A 93 19.18 -5.42 6.58
C ASN A 93 19.07 -3.91 6.33
N ALA A 94 18.65 -3.48 5.15
CA ALA A 94 18.54 -2.06 4.81
C ALA A 94 17.24 -1.38 5.29
N SER A 95 16.30 -2.09 5.95
CA SER A 95 15.11 -1.47 6.53
C SER A 95 15.50 -0.40 7.56
N TYR A 96 14.82 0.75 7.49
CA TYR A 96 15.04 1.94 8.35
C TYR A 96 16.41 2.61 8.19
N THR A 97 17.12 2.36 7.07
CA THR A 97 18.35 3.07 6.69
C THR A 97 18.09 4.21 5.70
N THR A 98 16.87 4.30 5.18
CA THR A 98 16.39 5.38 4.32
C THR A 98 15.25 6.16 4.98
N TYR A 99 15.00 7.39 4.52
CA TYR A 99 13.93 8.27 4.99
C TYR A 99 13.08 8.74 3.81
N ALA A 100 11.75 8.67 3.94
CA ALA A 100 10.79 9.17 2.98
C ALA A 100 9.88 10.24 3.59
N ASP A 101 9.90 11.45 3.00
CA ASP A 101 8.93 12.49 3.33
C ASP A 101 7.67 12.31 2.48
N LEU A 102 6.59 11.93 3.15
CA LEU A 102 5.30 11.66 2.50
C LEU A 102 4.43 12.89 2.34
N GLN A 103 4.75 14.00 3.04
CA GLN A 103 3.96 15.25 3.05
C GLN A 103 2.47 15.02 3.37
N ARG A 104 2.18 14.01 4.19
CA ARG A 104 0.83 13.63 4.63
C ARG A 104 0.90 13.01 6.02
N PRO A 105 -0.20 13.06 6.83
CA PRO A 105 -0.17 12.64 8.23
C PRO A 105 -0.08 11.12 8.43
N TYR A 106 -0.47 10.33 7.43
CA TYR A 106 -0.47 8.87 7.50
C TYR A 106 0.04 8.26 6.20
N VAL A 107 0.68 7.10 6.29
CA VAL A 107 1.17 6.38 5.12
C VAL A 107 0.04 5.73 4.36
N LEU A 108 -0.96 5.20 5.08
CA LEU A 108 -2.18 4.60 4.51
C LEU A 108 -3.37 4.77 5.47
N TRP A 109 -4.55 4.39 4.99
CA TRP A 109 -5.82 4.45 5.70
C TRP A 109 -6.44 3.06 5.74
N ASN A 110 -6.66 2.53 6.94
CA ASN A 110 -7.34 1.26 7.13
C ASN A 110 -8.84 1.46 7.29
N VAL A 111 -9.61 0.70 6.53
CA VAL A 111 -11.07 0.61 6.66
C VAL A 111 -11.39 -0.68 7.42
N PHE A 112 -12.12 -0.53 8.51
CA PHE A 112 -12.66 -1.61 9.34
C PHE A 112 -14.16 -1.64 9.18
N ALA A 113 -14.78 -2.81 9.22
CA ALA A 113 -16.22 -2.95 9.22
C ALA A 113 -16.67 -4.09 10.12
N THR A 114 -17.87 -3.96 10.69
CA THR A 114 -18.52 -4.98 11.50
C THR A 114 -20.02 -4.95 11.26
N PRO A 115 -20.75 -6.07 11.36
CA PRO A 115 -22.19 -6.04 11.37
C PRO A 115 -22.72 -5.20 12.54
N GLU A 116 -23.88 -4.54 12.36
CA GLU A 116 -24.56 -3.80 13.43
C GLU A 116 -24.63 -4.63 14.73
N LEU A 117 -24.34 -4.00 15.84
CA LEU A 117 -24.38 -4.63 17.19
C LEU A 117 -23.43 -5.84 17.35
N SER A 118 -22.38 -5.91 16.56
CA SER A 118 -21.35 -6.96 16.63
C SER A 118 -19.97 -6.34 16.91
N LEU A 119 -19.09 -7.08 17.60
CA LEU A 119 -17.67 -6.75 17.75
C LEU A 119 -16.78 -7.61 16.85
N THR A 120 -17.38 -8.47 16.01
CA THR A 120 -16.64 -9.33 15.10
C THR A 120 -16.36 -8.56 13.81
N LEU A 121 -15.09 -8.22 13.60
CA LEU A 121 -14.66 -7.53 12.40
C LEU A 121 -14.82 -8.40 11.15
N GLN A 122 -15.27 -7.79 10.06
CA GLN A 122 -15.26 -8.41 8.76
C GLN A 122 -13.82 -8.70 8.32
N GLN A 123 -13.62 -9.83 7.67
CA GLN A 123 -12.32 -10.23 7.15
C GLN A 123 -12.28 -10.14 5.62
N TRP A 124 -11.13 -9.73 5.11
CA TRP A 124 -10.79 -9.74 3.69
C TRP A 124 -9.59 -10.65 3.49
N CYS A 125 -9.69 -11.58 2.54
CA CYS A 125 -8.64 -12.56 2.30
C CYS A 125 -7.89 -12.22 1.01
N PHE A 126 -6.57 -12.18 1.09
CA PHE A 126 -5.66 -11.86 0.00
C PHE A 126 -4.70 -13.03 -0.27
N PRO A 127 -4.31 -13.27 -1.52
CA PRO A 127 -3.47 -14.43 -1.88
C PRO A 127 -2.13 -14.49 -1.15
N VAL A 128 -1.53 -13.34 -0.80
CA VAL A 128 -0.22 -13.27 -0.14
C VAL A 128 -0.36 -12.95 1.35
N ALA A 129 -1.19 -11.96 1.71
CA ALA A 129 -1.32 -11.49 3.08
C ALA A 129 -2.25 -12.37 3.95
N GLY A 130 -2.94 -13.36 3.36
CA GLY A 130 -3.94 -14.14 4.07
C GLY A 130 -5.20 -13.32 4.38
N CYS A 131 -5.94 -13.70 5.45
CA CYS A 131 -7.16 -13.02 5.85
C CYS A 131 -6.85 -12.00 6.96
N VAL A 132 -7.23 -10.75 6.75
CA VAL A 132 -7.04 -9.64 7.69
C VAL A 132 -8.36 -8.92 7.96
N SER A 133 -8.46 -8.29 9.12
CA SER A 133 -9.67 -7.61 9.59
C SER A 133 -9.76 -6.14 9.17
N TYR A 134 -8.99 -5.73 8.18
CA TYR A 134 -9.00 -4.37 7.63
C TYR A 134 -8.63 -4.38 6.15
N ARG A 135 -8.88 -3.23 5.51
CA ARG A 135 -8.47 -3.01 4.13
C ARG A 135 -7.74 -1.68 4.00
N GLY A 136 -6.49 -1.71 3.54
CA GLY A 136 -5.60 -0.55 3.48
C GLY A 136 -5.68 0.20 2.14
N TYR A 137 -5.67 1.53 2.21
CA TYR A 137 -5.66 2.42 1.05
C TYR A 137 -4.60 3.50 1.22
N TYR A 138 -3.82 3.77 0.18
CA TYR A 138 -2.84 4.86 0.20
C TYR A 138 -3.47 6.23 -0.01
N ASP A 139 -4.66 6.29 -0.59
CA ASP A 139 -5.46 7.51 -0.76
C ASP A 139 -6.67 7.52 0.18
N ARG A 140 -6.87 8.63 0.90
CA ARG A 140 -7.98 8.81 1.84
C ARG A 140 -9.34 8.78 1.14
N ALA A 141 -9.44 9.37 -0.06
CA ALA A 141 -10.70 9.41 -0.79
C ALA A 141 -11.13 8.00 -1.27
N ASP A 142 -10.17 7.12 -1.57
CA ASP A 142 -10.44 5.73 -1.91
C ASP A 142 -10.93 4.94 -0.69
N ALA A 143 -10.30 5.14 0.47
CA ALA A 143 -10.76 4.56 1.74
C ALA A 143 -12.19 5.02 2.07
N ASP A 144 -12.47 6.31 1.96
CA ASP A 144 -13.79 6.88 2.24
C ASP A 144 -14.86 6.39 1.23
N ARG A 145 -14.48 6.17 -0.03
CA ARG A 145 -15.37 5.60 -1.06
C ARG A 145 -15.74 4.16 -0.73
N PHE A 146 -14.76 3.37 -0.32
CA PHE A 146 -14.98 1.99 0.09
C PHE A 146 -15.82 1.92 1.38
N ALA A 147 -15.51 2.78 2.37
CA ALA A 147 -16.28 2.88 3.60
C ALA A 147 -17.76 3.17 3.34
N ARG A 148 -18.08 4.14 2.46
CA ARG A 148 -19.47 4.43 2.08
C ARG A 148 -20.18 3.24 1.41
N ALA A 149 -19.47 2.45 0.62
CA ALA A 149 -20.05 1.26 0.01
C ALA A 149 -20.36 0.15 1.01
N LEU A 150 -19.60 0.04 2.10
CA LEU A 150 -19.87 -0.88 3.22
C LEU A 150 -21.02 -0.37 4.10
N ASP A 151 -21.09 0.93 4.37
CA ASP A 151 -22.17 1.57 5.12
C ASP A 151 -23.53 1.33 4.45
N GLN A 152 -23.60 1.41 3.09
CA GLN A 152 -24.79 1.06 2.33
C GLN A 152 -25.23 -0.41 2.49
N GLN A 153 -24.35 -1.28 2.95
CA GLN A 153 -24.62 -2.68 3.27
C GLN A 153 -25.03 -2.89 4.75
N ARG A 154 -25.29 -1.80 5.49
CA ARG A 154 -25.62 -1.78 6.92
C ARG A 154 -24.53 -2.37 7.81
N LEU A 155 -23.29 -2.03 7.50
CA LEU A 155 -22.15 -2.32 8.36
C LEU A 155 -21.76 -1.07 9.14
N ASP A 156 -21.37 -1.21 10.38
CA ASP A 156 -20.67 -0.18 11.13
C ASP A 156 -19.24 -0.07 10.59
N VAL A 157 -18.85 1.12 10.11
CA VAL A 157 -17.59 1.31 9.41
C VAL A 157 -16.73 2.36 10.09
N SER A 158 -15.43 2.10 10.21
CA SER A 158 -14.44 3.04 10.71
C SER A 158 -13.26 3.16 9.75
N VAL A 159 -12.75 4.38 9.57
CA VAL A 159 -11.56 4.67 8.76
C VAL A 159 -10.48 5.26 9.66
N GLY A 160 -9.39 4.54 9.86
CA GLY A 160 -8.26 4.94 10.70
C GLY A 160 -7.00 5.20 9.88
N GLY A 161 -6.28 6.29 10.20
CA GLY A 161 -4.96 6.57 9.63
C GLY A 161 -3.88 5.69 10.25
N VAL A 162 -2.97 5.17 9.45
CA VAL A 162 -1.86 4.30 9.87
C VAL A 162 -0.54 5.03 9.63
N PRO A 163 0.28 5.25 10.68
CA PRO A 163 1.53 6.00 10.56
C PRO A 163 2.67 5.16 9.97
N ALA A 164 2.66 3.85 10.14
CA ALA A 164 3.70 2.93 9.71
C ALA A 164 3.09 1.57 9.30
N TYR A 165 3.81 0.81 8.52
CA TYR A 165 3.53 -0.59 8.20
C TYR A 165 4.85 -1.32 7.93
N SER A 166 4.85 -2.64 8.06
CA SER A 166 5.97 -3.48 7.66
C SER A 166 5.62 -4.26 6.40
N THR A 167 6.60 -4.38 5.50
CA THR A 167 6.52 -5.29 4.35
C THR A 167 6.98 -6.71 4.70
N LEU A 168 7.16 -7.01 5.98
CA LEU A 168 7.58 -8.32 6.49
C LEU A 168 8.92 -8.79 5.88
N GLY A 169 9.82 -7.85 5.56
CA GLY A 169 11.11 -8.14 4.94
C GLY A 169 11.09 -8.39 3.43
N TRP A 170 9.94 -8.23 2.75
CA TRP A 170 9.88 -8.28 1.29
C TRP A 170 10.56 -7.09 0.62
N PHE A 171 10.58 -5.94 1.30
CA PHE A 171 11.26 -4.72 0.89
C PHE A 171 12.00 -4.10 2.06
N ASP A 172 12.92 -3.20 1.78
CA ASP A 172 13.61 -2.40 2.77
C ASP A 172 12.74 -1.19 3.16
N ASP A 173 12.00 -1.33 4.26
CA ASP A 173 11.04 -0.33 4.73
C ASP A 173 11.76 0.97 5.17
N PRO A 174 11.37 2.17 4.69
CA PRO A 174 11.99 3.43 5.08
C PRO A 174 11.47 3.96 6.43
N LEU A 175 12.25 4.81 7.09
CA LEU A 175 11.72 5.76 8.07
C LEU A 175 10.78 6.74 7.36
N LEU A 176 9.60 7.00 7.93
CA LEU A 176 8.60 7.86 7.32
C LEU A 176 8.41 9.15 8.11
N SER A 177 8.13 10.25 7.41
CA SER A 177 7.76 11.54 8.03
C SER A 177 6.54 11.43 8.94
N THR A 178 5.69 10.43 8.75
CA THR A 178 4.48 10.15 9.52
C THR A 178 4.74 9.70 10.96
N PHE A 179 5.93 9.17 11.29
CA PHE A 179 6.25 8.70 12.63
C PHE A 179 7.63 9.12 13.15
N VAL A 180 8.52 9.64 12.31
CA VAL A 180 9.88 10.01 12.73
C VAL A 180 9.89 11.04 13.87
N GLN A 181 8.84 11.87 13.99
CA GLN A 181 8.68 12.87 15.01
C GLN A 181 8.09 12.35 16.33
N TYR A 182 7.81 11.08 16.45
CA TYR A 182 7.27 10.48 17.68
C TYR A 182 8.24 10.65 18.85
N PRO A 183 7.76 10.68 20.10
CA PRO A 183 8.63 10.64 21.27
C PRO A 183 9.65 9.51 21.17
N GLU A 184 10.87 9.72 21.70
CA GLU A 184 12.00 8.81 21.48
C GLU A 184 11.69 7.36 21.80
N GLY A 185 11.04 7.09 22.95
CA GLY A 185 10.65 5.74 23.33
C GLY A 185 9.63 5.10 22.39
N GLU A 186 8.69 5.89 21.85
CA GLU A 186 7.70 5.41 20.88
C GLU A 186 8.33 5.15 19.51
N LEU A 187 9.27 5.99 19.09
CA LEU A 187 10.02 5.79 17.86
C LEU A 187 10.85 4.49 17.93
N ALA A 188 11.56 4.29 19.04
CA ALA A 188 12.32 3.07 19.26
C ALA A 188 11.41 1.82 19.28
N ARG A 189 10.29 1.89 20.02
CA ARG A 189 9.32 0.82 20.11
C ARG A 189 8.78 0.45 18.71
N LEU A 190 8.45 1.45 17.88
CA LEU A 190 7.92 1.24 16.55
C LEU A 190 8.97 0.56 15.65
N ILE A 191 10.19 1.10 15.59
CA ILE A 191 11.28 0.52 14.77
C ILE A 191 11.54 -0.94 15.17
N PHE A 192 11.61 -1.24 16.46
CA PHE A 192 11.88 -2.59 16.93
C PHE A 192 10.72 -3.54 16.67
N HIS A 193 9.48 -3.06 16.84
CA HIS A 193 8.26 -3.82 16.56
C HIS A 193 8.18 -4.23 15.08
N GLU A 194 8.38 -3.27 14.17
CA GLU A 194 8.31 -3.55 12.72
C GLU A 194 9.47 -4.45 12.25
N LEU A 195 10.66 -4.30 12.83
CA LEU A 195 11.78 -5.23 12.56
C LEU A 195 11.48 -6.64 13.08
N ALA A 196 10.80 -6.77 14.22
CA ALA A 196 10.43 -8.08 14.75
C ALA A 196 9.45 -8.84 13.83
N HIS A 197 8.56 -8.14 13.13
CA HIS A 197 7.69 -8.75 12.12
C HIS A 197 8.42 -9.43 10.96
N GLN A 198 9.72 -9.18 10.78
CA GLN A 198 10.53 -9.83 9.75
C GLN A 198 11.08 -11.19 10.17
N VAL A 199 10.94 -11.57 11.43
CA VAL A 199 11.49 -12.82 12.01
C VAL A 199 10.46 -13.68 12.74
N VAL A 200 9.21 -13.23 12.82
CA VAL A 200 8.11 -13.92 13.53
C VAL A 200 7.03 -14.33 12.56
#